data_4450b0edd57f70ed3673c5601ab025cf
#
_entry.id   4450b0edd57f70ed3673c5601ab025cf
#
_cell.length_a   1.000
_cell.length_b   1.000
_cell.length_c   1.000
_cell.angle_alpha   90.00
_cell.angle_beta   90.00
_cell.angle_gamma   90.00
#
_symmetry.space_group_name_H-M   'P 1'
#
loop_
_entity.id
_entity.type
_entity.pdbx_description
1 polymer ?
#
loop_
_entity_poly.entity_id
_entity_poly.type
_entity_poly.pdbx_seq_one_letter_code
_entity_poly.pdbx_strand_id
1 'polypeptide(L)'
;MKKFNELTVGDIVVEYIPNDRRNKPMEVTVSKIGKKYFYINVGYGRDKNYTIETGYGEFGYQIFPGTLEEFKTWNEEKEMIWELSREIEKCRNGNVLGKHLTKFQIERIRNIINE
;
A
#
# COMPACT_ATOMS: atom_id res chain seq x y z
N MET A 1 -6.94 9.06 1.43
CA MET A 1 -5.75 8.67 0.64
C MET A 1 -5.74 9.45 -0.67
N LYS A 2 -4.65 10.12 -0.96
CA LYS A 2 -4.48 10.87 -2.21
C LYS A 2 -3.90 9.95 -3.29
N LYS A 3 -4.07 10.33 -4.56
CA LYS A 3 -3.32 9.72 -5.65
C LYS A 3 -1.92 10.35 -5.72
N PHE A 4 -0.94 9.65 -6.29
CA PHE A 4 0.43 10.18 -6.39
C PHE A 4 0.50 11.49 -7.17
N ASN A 5 -0.33 11.67 -8.19
CA ASN A 5 -0.38 12.89 -8.97
C ASN A 5 -1.09 14.08 -8.26
N GLU A 6 -1.70 13.80 -7.12
CA GLU A 6 -2.35 14.82 -6.29
C GLU A 6 -1.47 15.29 -5.13
N LEU A 7 -0.29 14.69 -4.95
CA LEU A 7 0.64 15.08 -3.90
C LEU A 7 1.18 16.48 -4.12
N THR A 8 1.34 17.23 -3.03
CA THR A 8 1.93 18.57 -3.01
C THR A 8 3.10 18.61 -2.03
N VAL A 9 3.97 19.58 -2.19
CA VAL A 9 5.09 19.83 -1.27
C VAL A 9 4.52 20.08 0.14
N GLY A 10 5.07 19.40 1.12
CA GLY A 10 4.60 19.45 2.51
C GLY A 10 3.61 18.38 2.89
N ASP A 11 3.10 17.60 1.94
CA ASP A 11 2.20 16.49 2.24
C ASP A 11 2.93 15.40 3.03
N ILE A 12 2.22 14.81 3.98
CA ILE A 12 2.71 13.68 4.76
C ILE A 12 2.36 12.39 4.01
N VAL A 13 3.38 11.55 3.82
CA VAL A 13 3.24 10.24 3.19
C VAL A 13 3.95 9.20 4.06
N VAL A 14 3.76 7.92 3.77
CA VAL A 14 4.41 6.83 4.50
C VAL A 14 5.43 6.13 3.62
N GLU A 15 6.68 6.04 4.09
CA GLU A 15 7.72 5.23 3.48
C GLU A 15 7.71 3.85 4.11
N TYR A 16 7.66 2.80 3.29
CA TYR A 16 7.63 1.43 3.77
C TYR A 16 8.30 0.48 2.78
N ILE A 17 8.68 -0.71 3.27
CA ILE A 17 9.14 -1.81 2.44
C ILE A 17 8.08 -2.92 2.53
N PRO A 18 7.49 -3.34 1.40
CA PRO A 18 6.50 -4.41 1.42
C PRO A 18 7.09 -5.72 1.95
N ASN A 19 6.33 -6.41 2.78
CA ASN A 19 6.69 -7.72 3.35
C ASN A 19 7.95 -7.72 4.22
N ASP A 20 8.47 -6.57 4.62
CA ASP A 20 9.61 -6.47 5.51
C ASP A 20 9.14 -6.12 6.92
N ARG A 21 9.23 -7.11 7.83
CA ARG A 21 8.85 -6.93 9.24
C ARG A 21 9.88 -6.18 10.06
N ARG A 22 11.12 -6.06 9.56
CA ARG A 22 12.22 -5.40 10.27
C ARG A 22 12.17 -3.88 10.15
N ASN A 23 11.70 -3.39 9.02
CA ASN A 23 11.58 -1.96 8.76
C ASN A 23 10.16 -1.49 9.02
N LYS A 24 9.98 -0.69 10.05
CA LYS A 24 8.69 -0.11 10.38
C LYS A 24 8.34 1.00 9.39
N PRO A 25 7.08 1.08 8.93
CA PRO A 25 6.62 2.22 8.15
C PRO A 25 6.83 3.53 8.89
N MET A 26 7.28 4.56 8.19
CA MET A 26 7.56 5.88 8.76
C MET A 26 6.85 6.98 7.98
N GLU A 27 6.28 7.93 8.70
CA GLU A 27 5.77 9.16 8.09
C GLU A 27 6.94 10.04 7.64
N VAL A 28 6.87 10.51 6.40
CA VAL A 28 7.85 11.41 5.81
C VAL A 28 7.11 12.52 5.07
N THR A 29 7.84 13.58 4.74
CA THR A 29 7.25 14.76 4.09
C THR A 29 7.76 14.90 2.68
N VAL A 30 6.88 15.22 1.73
CA VAL A 30 7.24 15.52 0.35
C VAL A 30 7.98 16.86 0.32
N SER A 31 9.23 16.85 -0.19
CA SER A 31 10.08 18.04 -0.24
C SER A 31 10.07 18.73 -1.60
N LYS A 32 9.86 17.98 -2.67
CA LYS A 32 9.89 18.50 -4.05
C LYS A 32 9.06 17.60 -4.97
N ILE A 33 8.47 18.20 -5.99
CA ILE A 33 7.72 17.47 -7.02
C ILE A 33 8.25 17.85 -8.40
N GLY A 34 8.67 16.84 -9.16
CA GLY A 34 9.08 16.97 -10.55
C GLY A 34 8.04 16.40 -11.51
N LYS A 35 8.42 16.19 -12.76
CA LYS A 35 7.53 15.65 -13.79
C LYS A 35 7.32 14.12 -13.67
N LYS A 36 8.39 13.39 -13.34
CA LYS A 36 8.38 11.92 -13.20
C LYS A 36 8.55 11.46 -11.77
N TYR A 37 9.20 12.25 -10.94
CA TYR A 37 9.58 11.89 -9.59
C TYR A 37 9.11 12.93 -8.60
N PHE A 38 8.74 12.47 -7.42
CA PHE A 38 8.66 13.33 -6.24
C PHE A 38 9.75 12.93 -5.26
N TYR A 39 10.11 13.86 -4.39
CA TYR A 39 11.23 13.69 -3.47
C TYR A 39 10.75 13.80 -2.05
N ILE A 40 11.32 12.98 -1.17
CA ILE A 40 11.05 13.06 0.26
C ILE A 40 12.33 13.42 1.00
N ASN A 41 12.18 14.21 2.06
CA ASN A 41 13.28 14.59 2.92
C ASN A 41 13.47 13.52 4.01
N VAL A 42 14.65 12.89 4.05
CA VAL A 42 14.99 11.85 5.03
C VAL A 42 15.90 12.36 6.16
N GLY A 43 16.10 13.65 6.26
CA GLY A 43 16.76 14.27 7.40
C GLY A 43 18.29 14.38 7.35
N TYR A 44 18.95 13.85 6.32
CA TYR A 44 20.42 13.88 6.18
C TYR A 44 20.91 14.71 5.00
N GLY A 45 20.14 15.71 4.57
CA GLY A 45 20.52 16.56 3.44
C GLY A 45 20.43 15.88 2.08
N ARG A 46 19.95 14.66 2.00
CA ARG A 46 19.69 13.93 0.76
C ARG A 46 18.23 13.63 0.62
N ASP A 47 17.63 14.02 -0.50
CA ASP A 47 16.26 13.69 -0.82
C ASP A 47 16.24 12.36 -1.58
N LYS A 48 15.35 11.47 -1.18
CA LYS A 48 15.07 10.23 -1.93
C LYS A 48 14.00 10.49 -2.97
N ASN A 49 14.18 9.93 -4.16
CA ASN A 49 13.21 10.06 -5.25
C ASN A 49 12.33 8.83 -5.39
N TYR A 50 11.08 9.07 -5.76
CA TYR A 50 10.07 8.05 -6.00
C TYR A 50 9.31 8.40 -7.27
N THR A 51 8.95 7.39 -8.05
CA THR A 51 8.19 7.63 -9.29
C THR A 51 6.76 8.06 -8.98
N ILE A 52 6.27 9.08 -9.65
CA ILE A 52 4.90 9.57 -9.48
C ILE A 52 3.89 8.51 -9.97
N GLU A 53 4.24 7.74 -10.97
CA GLU A 53 3.38 6.73 -11.56
C GLU A 53 3.08 5.57 -10.60
N THR A 54 4.08 5.08 -9.89
CA THR A 54 3.98 3.87 -9.07
C THR A 54 4.26 4.06 -7.59
N GLY A 55 4.91 5.16 -7.21
CA GLY A 55 5.39 5.38 -5.85
C GLY A 55 6.59 4.51 -5.46
N TYR A 56 7.26 3.89 -6.42
CA TYR A 56 8.41 3.02 -6.18
C TYR A 56 9.70 3.83 -6.14
N GLY A 57 10.55 3.52 -5.18
CA GLY A 57 11.88 4.08 -5.01
C GLY A 57 12.96 3.03 -5.12
N GLU A 58 14.18 3.38 -4.68
CA GLU A 58 15.31 2.48 -4.66
C GLU A 58 15.22 1.47 -3.51
N PHE A 59 15.91 0.34 -3.66
CA PHE A 59 16.06 -0.68 -2.60
C PHE A 59 14.75 -1.29 -2.09
N GLY A 60 13.71 -1.31 -2.91
CA GLY A 60 12.41 -1.87 -2.52
C GLY A 60 11.53 -0.95 -1.68
N TYR A 61 11.97 0.28 -1.43
CA TYR A 61 11.13 1.27 -0.74
C TYR A 61 9.97 1.70 -1.61
N GLN A 62 8.82 1.86 -0.97
CA GLN A 62 7.61 2.36 -1.60
C GLN A 62 6.98 3.45 -0.76
N ILE A 63 6.18 4.30 -1.40
CA ILE A 63 5.43 5.36 -0.72
C ILE A 63 3.95 5.05 -0.75
N PHE A 64 3.32 5.21 0.41
CA PHE A 64 1.86 5.23 0.54
C PHE A 64 1.43 6.70 0.65
N PRO A 65 0.53 7.18 -0.23
CA PRO A 65 0.17 8.60 -0.28
C PRO A 65 -0.91 8.95 0.74
N GLY A 66 -0.58 8.87 2.02
CA GLY A 66 -1.48 9.15 3.12
C GLY A 66 -0.75 9.12 4.46
N THR A 67 -1.50 9.25 5.54
CA THR A 67 -0.97 9.21 6.90
C THR A 67 -0.64 7.77 7.34
N LEU A 68 0.11 7.64 8.43
CA LEU A 68 0.43 6.33 9.01
C LEU A 68 -0.84 5.59 9.45
N GLU A 69 -1.83 6.29 9.95
CA GLU A 69 -3.11 5.71 10.34
C GLU A 69 -3.86 5.15 9.13
N GLU A 70 -3.94 5.90 8.04
CA GLU A 70 -4.52 5.45 6.79
C GLU A 70 -3.74 4.25 6.22
N PHE A 71 -2.42 4.27 6.33
CA PHE A 71 -1.56 3.17 5.91
C PHE A 71 -1.88 1.87 6.67
N LYS A 72 -2.04 1.95 7.99
CA LYS A 72 -2.37 0.77 8.81
C LYS A 72 -3.68 0.15 8.38
N THR A 73 -4.71 0.96 8.17
CA THR A 73 -6.01 0.49 7.71
C THR A 73 -5.91 -0.17 6.34
N TRP A 74 -5.22 0.46 5.40
CA TRP A 74 -5.01 -0.07 4.05
C TRP A 74 -4.25 -1.40 4.07
N ASN A 75 -3.22 -1.51 4.91
CA ASN A 75 -2.41 -2.72 5.03
C ASN A 75 -3.22 -3.88 5.64
N GLU A 76 -4.04 -3.61 6.64
CA GLU A 76 -4.95 -4.59 7.23
C GLU A 76 -5.96 -5.11 6.20
N GLU A 77 -6.52 -4.23 5.38
CA GLU A 77 -7.41 -4.61 4.29
C GLU A 77 -6.72 -5.49 3.26
N LYS A 78 -5.48 -5.18 2.90
CA LYS A 78 -4.67 -6.02 2.00
C LYS A 78 -4.43 -7.40 2.57
N GLU A 79 -4.08 -7.53 3.83
CA GLU A 79 -3.89 -8.82 4.48
C GLU A 79 -5.17 -9.64 4.49
N MET A 80 -6.30 -9.01 4.76
CA MET A 80 -7.61 -9.67 4.72
C MET A 80 -7.93 -10.20 3.33
N ILE A 81 -7.69 -9.43 2.29
CA ILE A 81 -7.87 -9.86 0.90
C ILE A 81 -6.99 -11.07 0.57
N TRP A 82 -5.76 -11.06 1.02
CA TRP A 82 -4.80 -12.16 0.84
C TRP A 82 -5.32 -13.47 1.44
N GLU A 83 -5.77 -13.41 2.69
CA GLU A 83 -6.31 -14.58 3.39
C GLU A 83 -7.55 -15.13 2.69
N LEU A 84 -8.47 -14.27 2.29
CA LEU A 84 -9.68 -14.66 1.58
C LEU A 84 -9.36 -15.24 0.19
N SER A 85 -8.38 -14.70 -0.51
CA SER A 85 -7.92 -15.22 -1.79
C SER A 85 -7.36 -16.63 -1.65
N ARG A 86 -6.60 -16.90 -0.59
CA ARG A 86 -6.09 -18.23 -0.29
C ARG A 86 -7.21 -19.23 -0.04
N GLU A 87 -8.24 -18.85 0.69
CA GLU A 87 -9.39 -19.71 0.95
C GLU A 87 -10.17 -20.02 -0.33
N ILE A 88 -10.32 -19.06 -1.22
CA ILE A 88 -10.96 -19.25 -2.53
C ILE A 88 -10.15 -20.25 -3.37
N GLU A 89 -8.84 -20.14 -3.42
CA GLU A 89 -7.99 -21.10 -4.15
C GLU A 89 -8.10 -22.51 -3.58
N LYS A 90 -8.12 -22.67 -2.27
CA LYS A 90 -8.35 -23.96 -1.63
C LYS A 90 -9.69 -24.55 -2.03
N CYS A 91 -10.72 -23.74 -2.12
CA CYS A 91 -12.04 -24.16 -2.58
C CYS A 91 -12.03 -24.65 -4.03
N ARG A 92 -11.30 -23.98 -4.92
CA ARG A 92 -11.14 -24.38 -6.32
C ARG A 92 -10.42 -25.70 -6.48
N ASN A 93 -9.48 -26.01 -5.60
CA ASN A 93 -8.68 -27.23 -5.67
C ASN A 93 -9.36 -28.46 -5.01
N GLY A 94 -10.63 -28.36 -4.67
CA GLY A 94 -11.39 -29.47 -4.07
C GLY A 94 -11.08 -29.75 -2.62
N ASN A 95 -10.30 -28.90 -1.96
CA ASN A 95 -9.97 -29.03 -0.55
C ASN A 95 -11.00 -28.33 0.36
N VAL A 96 -12.24 -28.30 -0.07
CA VAL A 96 -13.30 -27.65 0.68
C VAL A 96 -13.78 -28.54 1.80
N LEU A 97 -13.29 -28.29 2.97
CA LEU A 97 -13.84 -28.89 4.18
C LEU A 97 -14.72 -27.85 4.87
N GLY A 98 -15.95 -27.70 4.38
CA GLY A 98 -17.02 -27.04 5.09
C GLY A 98 -16.96 -25.51 5.24
N LYS A 99 -16.05 -24.84 4.58
CA LYS A 99 -16.03 -23.36 4.59
C LYS A 99 -16.46 -22.84 3.22
N HIS A 100 -17.71 -22.44 3.13
CA HIS A 100 -18.22 -21.72 1.96
C HIS A 100 -18.14 -20.23 2.21
N LEU A 101 -17.46 -19.51 1.30
CA LEU A 101 -17.56 -18.07 1.28
C LEU A 101 -18.98 -17.68 0.93
N THR A 102 -19.60 -16.84 1.73
CA THR A 102 -20.92 -16.33 1.43
C THR A 102 -20.83 -15.38 0.23
N LYS A 103 -21.92 -15.25 -0.49
CA LYS A 103 -22.03 -14.28 -1.60
C LYS A 103 -21.65 -12.87 -1.15
N PHE A 104 -22.02 -12.51 0.06
CA PHE A 104 -21.68 -11.23 0.68
C PHE A 104 -20.18 -11.03 0.85
N GLN A 105 -19.45 -12.06 1.27
CA GLN A 105 -18.00 -12.00 1.41
C GLN A 105 -17.31 -11.85 0.05
N ILE A 106 -17.78 -12.51 -0.98
CA ILE A 106 -17.25 -12.40 -2.34
C ILE A 106 -17.46 -10.99 -2.89
N GLU A 107 -18.63 -10.42 -2.71
CA GLU A 107 -18.94 -9.04 -3.12
C GLU A 107 -18.06 -8.03 -2.40
N ARG A 108 -17.82 -8.21 -1.12
CA ARG A 108 -16.93 -7.35 -0.33
C ARG A 108 -15.50 -7.39 -0.86
N ILE A 109 -14.98 -8.56 -1.20
CA ILE A 109 -13.65 -8.72 -1.81
C ILE A 109 -13.58 -7.97 -3.14
N ARG A 110 -14.59 -8.11 -4.00
CA ARG A 110 -14.65 -7.41 -5.29
C ARG A 110 -14.65 -5.89 -5.11
N ASN A 111 -15.41 -5.38 -4.17
CA ASN A 111 -15.47 -3.94 -3.91
C ASN A 111 -14.12 -3.39 -3.44
N ILE A 112 -13.40 -4.12 -2.59
CA ILE A 112 -12.07 -3.72 -2.13
C ILE A 112 -11.05 -3.73 -3.28
N ILE A 113 -11.11 -4.72 -4.16
CA ILE A 113 -10.20 -4.84 -5.32
C ILE A 113 -10.46 -3.73 -6.35
N ASN A 114 -11.70 -3.29 -6.51
CA ASN A 114 -12.11 -2.29 -7.49
C ASN A 114 -12.03 -0.84 -7.00
N GLU A 115 -11.68 -0.63 -5.75
CA GLU A 115 -11.46 0.71 -5.21
C GLU A 115 -10.17 1.32 -5.79
#